data_cce2236591641cb0849375bb0691662f
#
_entry.id   cce2236591641cb0849375bb0691662f
#
_cell.length_a   1.000
_cell.length_b   1.000
_cell.length_c   1.000
_cell.angle_alpha   90.00
_cell.angle_beta   90.00
_cell.angle_gamma   90.00
#
_symmetry.space_group_name_H-M   'P 1'
#
loop_
_entity.id
_entity.type
_entity.pdbx_description
1 polymer ?
#
loop_
_entity_poly.entity_id
_entity_poly.type
_entity_poly.pdbx_seq_one_letter_code
_entity_poly.pdbx_strand_id
1 'polypeptide(L)'
;MIEKDISKPEDSFTFPRTGHISRNRSVLAAMTNKQSHKDGSISDQEIRWLNRRAEGGFGIVTTAAANVSEDGQGWEGEIGLYHDRQIENFRKLVSLVHNNGGLIFAQLFHGGMRAPELLTGKIPISASKIPFKDSSTGFTRAASLSDINRIIQDFSLAAERCVKAGLMELRFMEHMDT
;
A
#
# COMPACT_ATOMS: atom_id res chain seq x y z
N MET A 1 -39.87 -13.50 13.41
CA MET A 1 -38.81 -13.56 12.38
C MET A 1 -38.17 -12.18 12.37
N ILE A 2 -36.90 -12.07 12.76
CA ILE A 2 -36.15 -10.82 12.61
C ILE A 2 -35.78 -10.75 11.14
N GLU A 3 -36.43 -9.87 10.40
CA GLU A 3 -36.02 -9.52 9.06
C GLU A 3 -34.57 -9.01 9.15
N LYS A 4 -33.61 -9.82 8.70
CA LYS A 4 -32.23 -9.35 8.57
C LYS A 4 -32.26 -8.26 7.51
N ASP A 5 -32.12 -7.01 7.92
CA ASP A 5 -31.93 -5.88 7.03
C ASP A 5 -30.64 -6.13 6.23
N ILE A 6 -30.82 -6.62 5.01
CA ILE A 6 -29.69 -6.96 4.12
C ILE A 6 -29.25 -5.65 3.49
N SER A 7 -28.15 -5.09 3.99
CA SER A 7 -27.54 -3.90 3.40
C SER A 7 -27.17 -4.16 1.92
N LYS A 8 -27.48 -3.17 1.08
CA LYS A 8 -27.23 -3.21 -0.36
C LYS A 8 -25.86 -2.60 -0.71
N PRO A 9 -25.27 -2.93 -1.86
CA PRO A 9 -24.00 -2.35 -2.29
C PRO A 9 -24.01 -0.82 -2.40
N GLU A 10 -25.15 -0.22 -2.73
CA GLU A 10 -25.34 1.22 -2.83
C GLU A 10 -25.48 1.95 -1.48
N ASP A 11 -25.77 1.22 -0.40
CA ASP A 11 -25.92 1.82 0.92
C ASP A 11 -24.60 2.38 1.44
N SER A 12 -24.66 3.56 2.05
CA SER A 12 -23.50 4.14 2.73
C SER A 12 -23.07 3.25 3.92
N PHE A 13 -21.80 3.38 4.29
CA PHE A 13 -21.25 2.70 5.45
C PHE A 13 -20.47 3.67 6.32
N THR A 14 -20.84 3.74 7.60
CA THR A 14 -20.11 4.52 8.60
C THR A 14 -19.14 3.61 9.33
N PHE A 15 -17.85 3.97 9.34
CA PHE A 15 -16.83 3.28 10.12
C PHE A 15 -17.04 3.61 11.61
N PRO A 16 -17.44 2.64 12.47
CA PRO A 16 -17.85 2.94 13.84
C PRO A 16 -16.76 3.58 14.69
N ARG A 17 -15.50 3.28 14.40
CA ARG A 17 -14.34 3.73 15.17
C ARG A 17 -13.89 5.14 14.82
N THR A 18 -13.99 5.52 13.57
CA THR A 18 -13.46 6.81 13.04
C THR A 18 -14.55 7.80 12.68
N GLY A 19 -15.80 7.33 12.50
CA GLY A 19 -16.91 8.16 12.03
C GLY A 19 -16.88 8.47 10.54
N HIS A 20 -15.86 8.01 9.81
CA HIS A 20 -15.80 8.22 8.36
C HIS A 20 -16.94 7.51 7.66
N ILE A 21 -17.47 8.14 6.61
CA ILE A 21 -18.59 7.60 5.84
C ILE A 21 -18.12 7.28 4.44
N SER A 22 -18.21 5.99 4.08
CA SER A 22 -18.12 5.59 2.67
C SER A 22 -19.49 5.77 2.02
N ARG A 23 -19.54 6.43 0.86
CA ARG A 23 -20.78 6.72 0.13
C ARG A 23 -21.54 5.47 -0.33
N ASN A 24 -20.86 4.33 -0.44
CA ASN A 24 -21.43 3.02 -0.75
C ASN A 24 -20.48 1.92 -0.26
N ARG A 25 -20.81 0.66 -0.49
CA ARG A 25 -20.05 -0.51 -0.04
C ARG A 25 -19.11 -1.08 -1.10
N SER A 26 -18.84 -0.33 -2.18
CA SER A 26 -17.89 -0.77 -3.21
C SER A 26 -16.46 -0.39 -2.83
N VAL A 27 -15.56 -1.34 -2.93
CA VAL A 27 -14.13 -1.18 -2.64
C VAL A 27 -13.31 -1.58 -3.85
N LEU A 28 -12.52 -0.67 -4.40
CA LEU A 28 -11.50 -1.04 -5.36
C LEU A 28 -10.40 -1.80 -4.62
N ALA A 29 -10.18 -3.06 -4.99
CA ALA A 29 -9.08 -3.87 -4.45
C ALA A 29 -7.71 -3.28 -4.85
N ALA A 30 -6.71 -3.50 -4.00
CA ALA A 30 -5.33 -3.18 -4.35
C ALA A 30 -4.87 -4.01 -5.54
N MET A 31 -4.33 -3.34 -6.56
CA MET A 31 -3.85 -3.99 -7.80
C MET A 31 -2.51 -3.40 -8.22
N THR A 32 -1.52 -4.26 -8.41
CA THR A 32 -0.21 -3.86 -8.95
C THR A 32 -0.37 -3.38 -10.39
N ASN A 33 0.09 -2.17 -10.68
CA ASN A 33 -0.01 -1.53 -12.00
C ASN A 33 1.33 -1.07 -12.58
N LYS A 34 2.40 -1.02 -11.77
CA LYS A 34 3.78 -0.66 -12.16
C LYS A 34 3.88 0.71 -12.85
N GLN A 35 3.07 1.67 -12.43
CA GLN A 35 2.98 2.98 -13.09
C GLN A 35 3.75 4.09 -12.37
N SER A 36 4.24 3.85 -11.15
CA SER A 36 5.01 4.82 -10.38
C SER A 36 6.45 4.97 -10.89
N HIS A 37 7.14 6.00 -10.42
CA HIS A 37 8.53 6.26 -10.82
C HIS A 37 9.50 5.31 -10.09
N LYS A 38 10.72 5.15 -10.64
CA LYS A 38 11.76 4.28 -10.07
C LYS A 38 12.13 4.64 -8.62
N ASP A 39 12.02 5.90 -8.25
CA ASP A 39 12.29 6.40 -6.90
C ASP A 39 11.11 6.23 -5.93
N GLY A 40 10.07 5.49 -6.34
CA GLY A 40 8.86 5.24 -5.58
C GLY A 40 7.88 6.42 -5.53
N SER A 41 8.18 7.56 -6.15
CA SER A 41 7.20 8.65 -6.22
C SER A 41 6.06 8.26 -7.15
N ILE A 42 4.82 8.48 -6.67
CA ILE A 42 3.63 8.16 -7.46
C ILE A 42 3.55 9.05 -8.70
N SER A 43 3.32 8.44 -9.87
CA SER A 43 3.23 9.15 -11.14
C SER A 43 1.87 9.82 -11.34
N ASP A 44 1.81 10.85 -12.18
CA ASP A 44 0.55 11.45 -12.60
C ASP A 44 -0.36 10.44 -13.34
N GLN A 45 0.23 9.43 -13.99
CA GLN A 45 -0.54 8.37 -14.65
C GLN A 45 -1.28 7.51 -13.63
N GLU A 46 -0.60 7.10 -12.57
CA GLU A 46 -1.21 6.30 -11.50
C GLU A 46 -2.22 7.12 -10.70
N ILE A 47 -1.92 8.40 -10.42
CA ILE A 47 -2.87 9.32 -9.80
C ILE A 47 -4.16 9.42 -10.63
N ARG A 48 -4.04 9.62 -11.95
CA ARG A 48 -5.22 9.65 -12.85
C ARG A 48 -5.96 8.31 -12.85
N TRP A 49 -5.23 7.21 -12.85
CA TRP A 49 -5.83 5.88 -12.87
C TRP A 49 -6.68 5.62 -11.62
N LEU A 50 -6.17 5.94 -10.42
CA LEU A 50 -6.89 5.79 -9.15
C LEU A 50 -8.05 6.79 -9.05
N ASN A 51 -7.82 8.06 -9.42
CA ASN A 51 -8.84 9.10 -9.36
C ASN A 51 -10.06 8.78 -10.24
N ARG A 52 -9.86 8.22 -11.44
CA ARG A 52 -10.98 7.80 -12.32
C ARG A 52 -11.88 6.74 -11.69
N ARG A 53 -11.40 5.95 -10.72
CA ARG A 53 -12.21 4.98 -9.97
C ARG A 53 -13.08 5.71 -8.93
N ALA A 54 -12.54 6.73 -8.28
CA ALA A 54 -13.34 7.59 -7.41
C ALA A 54 -14.42 8.34 -8.21
N GLU A 55 -14.07 8.93 -9.36
CA GLU A 55 -15.02 9.54 -10.30
C GLU A 55 -16.11 8.56 -10.75
N GLY A 56 -15.72 7.30 -11.03
CA GLY A 56 -16.63 6.21 -11.43
C GLY A 56 -17.52 5.69 -10.33
N GLY A 57 -17.42 6.19 -9.09
CA GLY A 57 -18.37 5.89 -8.03
C GLY A 57 -17.92 4.93 -6.95
N PHE A 58 -16.67 4.40 -6.97
CA PHE A 58 -16.19 3.58 -5.85
C PHE A 58 -16.26 4.36 -4.53
N GLY A 59 -16.80 3.72 -3.49
CA GLY A 59 -16.84 4.29 -2.14
C GLY A 59 -15.46 4.34 -1.51
N ILE A 60 -14.65 3.30 -1.76
CA ILE A 60 -13.27 3.21 -1.28
C ILE A 60 -12.36 2.86 -2.47
N VAL A 61 -11.26 3.59 -2.58
CA VAL A 61 -10.18 3.31 -3.53
C VAL A 61 -8.96 2.84 -2.77
N THR A 62 -8.45 1.63 -3.05
CA THR A 62 -7.20 1.15 -2.45
C THR A 62 -6.06 1.31 -3.44
N THR A 63 -4.92 1.84 -2.98
CA THR A 63 -3.71 1.96 -3.82
C THR A 63 -3.17 0.59 -4.20
N ALA A 64 -2.28 0.53 -5.19
CA ALA A 64 -1.35 -0.59 -5.30
C ALA A 64 -0.52 -0.72 -4.00
N ALA A 65 0.20 -1.83 -3.86
CA ALA A 65 1.12 -1.98 -2.75
C ALA A 65 2.16 -0.84 -2.76
N ALA A 66 2.43 -0.29 -1.58
CA ALA A 66 3.36 0.81 -1.38
C ALA A 66 4.47 0.36 -0.43
N ASN A 67 5.71 0.24 -0.94
CA ASN A 67 6.81 -0.24 -0.14
C ASN A 67 7.22 0.77 0.94
N VAL A 68 7.50 0.24 2.13
CA VAL A 68 7.82 1.03 3.33
C VAL A 68 9.32 1.25 3.53
N SER A 69 10.16 0.57 2.74
CA SER A 69 11.62 0.69 2.76
C SER A 69 12.20 0.42 1.37
N GLU A 70 13.38 0.95 1.05
CA GLU A 70 14.04 0.74 -0.24
C GLU A 70 14.35 -0.75 -0.49
N ASP A 71 14.78 -1.48 0.54
CA ASP A 71 15.09 -2.91 0.45
C ASP A 71 13.85 -3.80 0.47
N GLY A 72 12.67 -3.22 0.67
CA GLY A 72 11.38 -3.89 0.57
C GLY A 72 10.67 -3.73 -0.77
N GLN A 73 11.26 -3.05 -1.74
CA GLN A 73 10.65 -2.84 -3.05
C GLN A 73 10.51 -4.16 -3.81
N GLY A 74 9.29 -4.52 -4.22
CA GLY A 74 8.98 -5.77 -4.90
C GLY A 74 9.16 -5.72 -6.43
N TRP A 75 8.98 -4.55 -7.04
CA TRP A 75 9.07 -4.38 -8.51
C TRP A 75 9.37 -2.92 -8.89
N GLU A 76 9.86 -2.74 -10.10
CA GLU A 76 10.03 -1.40 -10.67
C GLU A 76 8.67 -0.75 -10.92
N GLY A 77 8.53 0.53 -10.59
CA GLY A 77 7.27 1.27 -10.70
C GLY A 77 6.29 1.00 -9.56
N GLU A 78 6.76 0.48 -8.43
CA GLU A 78 5.99 0.38 -7.19
C GLU A 78 5.90 1.74 -6.49
N ILE A 79 4.76 2.01 -5.85
CA ILE A 79 4.62 3.20 -4.99
C ILE A 79 5.54 3.05 -3.78
N GLY A 80 6.29 4.09 -3.43
CA GLY A 80 7.09 4.16 -2.22
C GLY A 80 6.47 5.09 -1.18
N LEU A 81 6.58 4.69 0.08
CA LEU A 81 6.24 5.53 1.26
C LEU A 81 7.37 5.49 2.31
N TYR A 82 8.61 5.30 1.83
CA TYR A 82 9.80 5.19 2.67
C TYR A 82 10.58 6.51 2.84
N HIS A 83 10.22 7.55 2.07
CA HIS A 83 10.88 8.86 2.14
C HIS A 83 9.86 10.00 2.16
N ASP A 84 10.12 11.07 2.93
CA ASP A 84 9.20 12.21 3.09
C ASP A 84 8.95 12.98 1.78
N ARG A 85 9.88 12.96 0.81
CA ARG A 85 9.69 13.54 -0.54
C ARG A 85 8.48 12.94 -1.29
N GLN A 86 8.03 11.74 -0.90
CA GLN A 86 6.91 11.04 -1.54
C GLN A 86 5.54 11.55 -1.06
N ILE A 87 5.50 12.28 0.07
CA ILE A 87 4.28 12.75 0.72
C ILE A 87 3.47 13.67 -0.21
N GLU A 88 4.12 14.62 -0.88
CA GLU A 88 3.42 15.66 -1.63
C GLU A 88 2.61 15.11 -2.80
N ASN A 89 3.22 14.23 -3.62
CA ASN A 89 2.50 13.59 -4.73
C ASN A 89 1.39 12.66 -4.22
N PHE A 90 1.64 12.01 -3.08
CA PHE A 90 0.62 11.17 -2.45
C PHE A 90 -0.56 12.00 -1.92
N ARG A 91 -0.31 13.18 -1.33
CA ARG A 91 -1.33 14.15 -0.92
C ARG A 91 -2.20 14.61 -2.08
N LYS A 92 -1.60 14.84 -3.26
CA LYS A 92 -2.33 15.17 -4.48
C LYS A 92 -3.37 14.09 -4.82
N LEU A 93 -2.97 12.80 -4.79
CA LEU A 93 -3.89 11.68 -5.00
C LEU A 93 -5.02 11.67 -3.97
N VAL A 94 -4.67 11.77 -2.68
CA VAL A 94 -5.64 11.76 -1.58
C VAL A 94 -6.69 12.85 -1.78
N SER A 95 -6.25 14.09 -2.06
CA SER A 95 -7.13 15.23 -2.27
C SER A 95 -8.08 15.01 -3.45
N LEU A 96 -7.58 14.46 -4.56
CA LEU A 96 -8.41 14.19 -5.74
C LEU A 96 -9.49 13.14 -5.47
N VAL A 97 -9.14 12.06 -4.77
CA VAL A 97 -10.11 11.00 -4.41
C VAL A 97 -11.18 11.54 -3.45
N HIS A 98 -10.78 12.32 -2.44
CA HIS A 98 -11.72 12.94 -1.49
C HIS A 98 -12.64 13.94 -2.18
N ASN A 99 -12.12 14.76 -3.10
CA ASN A 99 -12.95 15.73 -3.87
C ASN A 99 -14.00 15.02 -4.72
N ASN A 100 -13.78 13.78 -5.11
CA ASN A 100 -14.75 12.93 -5.81
C ASN A 100 -15.62 12.10 -4.85
N GLY A 101 -15.61 12.40 -3.54
CA GLY A 101 -16.44 11.74 -2.53
C GLY A 101 -16.05 10.30 -2.20
N GLY A 102 -14.87 9.84 -2.61
CA GLY A 102 -14.32 8.54 -2.25
C GLY A 102 -13.44 8.62 -1.01
N LEU A 103 -13.33 7.51 -0.28
CA LEU A 103 -12.25 7.30 0.69
C LEU A 103 -11.06 6.64 -0.01
N ILE A 104 -9.85 6.86 0.51
CA ILE A 104 -8.64 6.22 -0.03
C ILE A 104 -7.89 5.48 1.06
N PHE A 105 -7.49 4.24 0.75
CA PHE A 105 -6.68 3.38 1.60
C PHE A 105 -5.33 3.14 0.94
N ALA A 106 -4.24 3.26 1.69
CA ALA A 106 -2.92 2.83 1.25
C ALA A 106 -2.66 1.40 1.69
N GLN A 107 -2.22 0.54 0.77
CA GLN A 107 -1.74 -0.80 1.09
C GLN A 107 -0.24 -0.75 1.35
N LEU A 108 0.17 -0.77 2.63
CA LEU A 108 1.58 -0.80 3.00
C LEU A 108 2.17 -2.21 2.80
N PHE A 109 3.41 -2.25 2.30
CA PHE A 109 4.04 -3.49 1.83
C PHE A 109 5.55 -3.50 2.09
N HIS A 110 6.08 -4.69 2.33
CA HIS A 110 7.51 -4.97 2.28
C HIS A 110 7.71 -6.31 1.57
N GLY A 111 8.48 -6.32 0.48
CA GLY A 111 8.64 -7.47 -0.39
C GLY A 111 9.32 -8.69 0.25
N GLY A 112 10.10 -8.48 1.32
CA GLY A 112 10.79 -9.58 1.98
C GLY A 112 11.64 -10.40 1.01
N MET A 113 11.40 -11.71 0.95
CA MET A 113 12.09 -12.58 -0.01
C MET A 113 11.78 -12.26 -1.47
N ARG A 114 10.66 -11.58 -1.75
CA ARG A 114 10.25 -11.20 -3.12
C ARG A 114 10.78 -9.84 -3.56
N ALA A 115 11.55 -9.14 -2.72
CA ALA A 115 12.27 -7.94 -3.11
C ALA A 115 13.50 -8.33 -3.95
N PRO A 116 13.52 -8.08 -5.29
CA PRO A 116 14.58 -8.60 -6.15
C PRO A 116 15.92 -7.92 -5.84
N GLU A 117 17.00 -8.69 -5.67
CA GLU A 117 18.33 -8.13 -5.40
C GLU A 117 18.79 -7.19 -6.53
N LEU A 118 18.45 -7.48 -7.78
CA LEU A 118 18.75 -6.61 -8.93
C LEU A 118 18.11 -5.23 -8.80
N LEU A 119 16.97 -5.11 -8.12
CA LEU A 119 16.25 -3.86 -7.94
C LEU A 119 16.71 -3.12 -6.70
N THR A 120 16.85 -3.83 -5.59
CA THR A 120 17.14 -3.24 -4.27
C THR A 120 18.63 -3.12 -3.97
N GLY A 121 19.48 -3.85 -4.69
CA GLY A 121 20.92 -3.96 -4.42
C GLY A 121 21.26 -4.72 -3.14
N LYS A 122 20.27 -5.40 -2.52
CA LYS A 122 20.44 -6.13 -1.27
C LYS A 122 19.90 -7.56 -1.38
N ILE A 123 20.59 -8.49 -0.69
CA ILE A 123 20.12 -9.88 -0.58
C ILE A 123 18.75 -9.88 0.11
N PRO A 124 17.71 -10.47 -0.54
CA PRO A 124 16.37 -10.56 0.04
C PRO A 124 16.37 -11.21 1.42
N ILE A 125 15.54 -10.72 2.31
CA ILE A 125 15.40 -11.24 3.67
C ILE A 125 14.11 -12.05 3.81
N SER A 126 14.16 -13.09 4.64
CA SER A 126 13.00 -13.91 5.02
C SER A 126 13.12 -14.36 6.47
N ALA A 127 12.10 -15.01 7.01
CA ALA A 127 12.14 -15.50 8.40
C ALA A 127 13.33 -16.47 8.66
N SER A 128 13.70 -17.26 7.66
CA SER A 128 14.85 -18.17 7.72
C SER A 128 15.63 -18.14 6.40
N LYS A 129 16.88 -18.59 6.41
CA LYS A 129 17.68 -18.76 5.19
C LYS A 129 17.10 -19.91 4.36
N ILE A 130 16.56 -19.59 3.19
CA ILE A 130 15.98 -20.58 2.27
C ILE A 130 16.60 -20.44 0.87
N PRO A 131 16.60 -21.48 0.03
CA PRO A 131 17.03 -21.39 -1.35
C PRO A 131 16.20 -20.37 -2.13
N PHE A 132 16.86 -19.46 -2.84
CA PHE A 132 16.21 -18.44 -3.65
C PHE A 132 17.05 -18.12 -4.88
N LYS A 133 16.57 -18.53 -6.06
CA LYS A 133 17.32 -18.47 -7.33
C LYS A 133 17.64 -17.04 -7.80
N ASP A 134 16.82 -16.06 -7.41
CA ASP A 134 16.97 -14.67 -7.83
C ASP A 134 17.86 -13.86 -6.86
N SER A 135 18.61 -14.54 -5.98
CA SER A 135 19.66 -13.96 -5.16
C SER A 135 21.04 -14.36 -5.68
N SER A 136 22.01 -13.44 -5.66
CA SER A 136 23.41 -13.69 -6.04
C SER A 136 24.08 -14.80 -5.24
N THR A 137 23.60 -15.04 -4.02
CA THR A 137 24.08 -16.12 -3.13
C THR A 137 23.33 -17.44 -3.32
N GLY A 138 22.27 -17.47 -4.12
CA GLY A 138 21.36 -18.62 -4.24
C GLY A 138 20.44 -18.83 -3.02
N PHE A 139 20.47 -17.93 -2.03
CA PHE A 139 19.70 -18.01 -0.80
C PHE A 139 19.20 -16.64 -0.37
N THR A 140 18.10 -16.61 0.40
CA THR A 140 17.72 -15.44 1.18
C THR A 140 18.61 -15.33 2.41
N ARG A 141 18.63 -14.14 3.03
CA ARG A 141 19.22 -13.93 4.35
C ARG A 141 18.14 -14.05 5.43
N ALA A 142 18.41 -14.82 6.47
CA ALA A 142 17.53 -14.85 7.64
C ALA A 142 17.49 -13.45 8.29
N ALA A 143 16.29 -12.97 8.60
CA ALA A 143 16.09 -11.71 9.29
C ALA A 143 16.67 -11.78 10.72
N SER A 144 17.45 -10.80 11.09
CA SER A 144 17.90 -10.59 12.47
C SER A 144 16.82 -9.84 13.27
N LEU A 145 16.91 -9.83 14.61
CA LEU A 145 16.04 -9.01 15.44
C LEU A 145 16.14 -7.51 15.10
N SER A 146 17.31 -7.03 14.70
CA SER A 146 17.48 -5.64 14.24
C SER A 146 16.76 -5.37 12.94
N ASP A 147 16.74 -6.32 11.99
CA ASP A 147 15.95 -6.19 10.75
C ASP A 147 14.47 -6.13 11.07
N ILE A 148 13.97 -7.00 11.93
CA ILE A 148 12.56 -7.03 12.33
C ILE A 148 12.15 -5.71 12.97
N ASN A 149 12.92 -5.21 13.92
CA ASN A 149 12.65 -3.94 14.58
C ASN A 149 12.68 -2.76 13.60
N ARG A 150 13.65 -2.75 12.66
CA ARG A 150 13.72 -1.74 11.60
C ARG A 150 12.48 -1.78 10.72
N ILE A 151 12.06 -2.96 10.25
CA ILE A 151 10.88 -3.09 9.39
C ILE A 151 9.61 -2.63 10.11
N ILE A 152 9.44 -2.97 11.39
CA ILE A 152 8.32 -2.48 12.19
C ILE A 152 8.32 -0.95 12.23
N GLN A 153 9.49 -0.34 12.43
CA GLN A 153 9.64 1.11 12.41
C GLN A 153 9.35 1.70 11.02
N ASP A 154 9.81 1.06 9.94
CA ASP A 154 9.56 1.49 8.56
C ASP A 154 8.05 1.50 8.25
N PHE A 155 7.31 0.49 8.67
CA PHE A 155 5.84 0.48 8.57
C PHE A 155 5.19 1.63 9.37
N SER A 156 5.67 1.89 10.60
CA SER A 156 5.18 2.99 11.42
C SER A 156 5.41 4.35 10.76
N LEU A 157 6.63 4.59 10.26
CA LEU A 157 6.98 5.82 9.55
C LEU A 157 6.20 5.99 8.24
N ALA A 158 5.97 4.90 7.50
CA ALA A 158 5.12 4.93 6.31
C ALA A 158 3.67 5.30 6.66
N ALA A 159 3.13 4.74 7.74
CA ALA A 159 1.82 5.11 8.25
C ALA A 159 1.73 6.59 8.63
N GLU A 160 2.74 7.13 9.30
CA GLU A 160 2.81 8.57 9.60
C GLU A 160 2.84 9.43 8.32
N ARG A 161 3.57 9.00 7.27
CA ARG A 161 3.58 9.68 5.96
C ARG A 161 2.20 9.68 5.31
N CYS A 162 1.48 8.56 5.41
CA CYS A 162 0.10 8.48 4.96
C CYS A 162 -0.79 9.51 5.67
N VAL A 163 -0.71 9.59 7.00
CA VAL A 163 -1.46 10.59 7.78
C VAL A 163 -1.09 12.01 7.38
N LYS A 164 0.22 12.31 7.22
CA LYS A 164 0.71 13.62 6.75
C LYS A 164 0.21 13.95 5.33
N ALA A 165 -0.04 12.94 4.50
CA ALA A 165 -0.63 13.10 3.18
C ALA A 165 -2.16 13.28 3.20
N GLY A 166 -2.81 13.09 4.36
CA GLY A 166 -4.25 13.24 4.54
C GLY A 166 -5.07 11.95 4.43
N LEU A 167 -4.42 10.78 4.45
CA LEU A 167 -5.13 9.52 4.55
C LEU A 167 -5.74 9.36 5.94
N MET A 168 -6.92 8.79 5.97
CA MET A 168 -7.67 8.54 7.18
C MET A 168 -7.70 7.05 7.56
N GLU A 169 -7.34 6.17 6.62
CA GLU A 169 -7.36 4.71 6.81
C GLU A 169 -6.17 4.04 6.13
N LEU A 170 -5.65 2.97 6.73
CA LEU A 170 -4.53 2.19 6.25
C LEU A 170 -4.90 0.71 6.13
N ARG A 171 -4.32 0.04 5.15
CA ARG A 171 -4.35 -1.41 5.01
C ARG A 171 -2.93 -1.95 5.08
N PHE A 172 -2.70 -2.93 5.94
CA PHE A 172 -1.46 -3.71 5.96
C PHE A 172 -1.62 -4.91 5.03
N MET A 173 -0.61 -5.19 4.23
CA MET A 173 -0.51 -6.41 3.47
C MET A 173 0.37 -7.38 4.26
N GLU A 174 -0.25 -8.39 4.85
CA GLU A 174 0.47 -9.55 5.34
C GLU A 174 0.81 -10.45 4.14
N HIS A 175 2.09 -10.66 3.90
CA HIS A 175 2.53 -11.60 2.88
C HIS A 175 2.57 -12.97 3.53
N MET A 176 1.52 -13.75 3.30
CA MET A 176 1.50 -15.17 3.67
C MET A 176 2.14 -15.97 2.55
N ASP A 177 3.47 -16.03 2.53
CA ASP A 177 4.19 -17.06 1.80
C ASP A 177 4.47 -18.21 2.78
N THR A 178 3.65 -19.23 2.69
CA THR A 178 3.92 -20.56 3.24
C THR A 178 4.89 -21.28 2.34
#